data_1dc28741c4a63b56fe46a0b845bb6783
#
_entry.id   1dc28741c4a63b56fe46a0b845bb6783
#
_cell.length_a   1.000
_cell.length_b   1.000
_cell.length_c   1.000
_cell.angle_alpha   90.00
_cell.angle_beta   90.00
_cell.angle_gamma   90.00
#
_symmetry.space_group_name_H-M   'P 1'
#
loop_
_entity.id
_entity.type
_entity.pdbx_description
1 polymer ?
#
loop_
_entity_poly.entity_id
_entity_poly.type
_entity_poly.pdbx_seq_one_letter_code
_entity_poly.pdbx_strand_id
1 'polypeptide(L)'
;MRSNRRLRWAAIPVAVALVAILAGCTPEQLRGYLPGTQGITNHTDGITGLWVTSWIVLLIVGIITWGLIIWAAVVYRRRKGQTGLPVQLRYNLPIEIFYTIVPLILVLGFFAFTAKEQNSIEHVTKNPDVKIQVYGKRWAWDFNYLNVGPGDKGVYSPGIQAQRLDEDKTIDYSKLNVLYLPINKSVEIQIESRDVAHSFWIVDFLYKKDNIPGKSNYMYFTPTKLGTYAGKCAEMCGEYHSDMLFEVKVVSQADYDAAIEALVQKGQTGILGPEYNTNTNQPSNKAPITSNE
;
A
#
# COMPACT_ATOMS: atom_id res chain seq x y z
N MET A 1 7.36 -46.34 -37.71
CA MET A 1 6.82 -44.98 -37.95
C MET A 1 5.92 -44.38 -36.84
N ARG A 2 5.71 -45.02 -35.67
CA ARG A 2 4.91 -44.47 -34.54
C ARG A 2 5.68 -43.56 -33.59
N SER A 3 7.00 -43.56 -33.59
CA SER A 3 7.84 -42.77 -32.65
C SER A 3 7.79 -41.27 -32.91
N ASN A 4 7.77 -40.81 -34.15
CA ASN A 4 7.85 -39.39 -34.50
C ASN A 4 6.58 -38.57 -34.18
N ARG A 5 5.45 -39.26 -34.02
CA ARG A 5 4.18 -38.57 -33.72
C ARG A 5 4.12 -38.12 -32.26
N ARG A 6 4.61 -38.94 -31.33
CA ARG A 6 4.68 -38.60 -29.89
C ARG A 6 5.70 -37.47 -29.63
N LEU A 7 6.81 -37.50 -30.36
CA LEU A 7 7.82 -36.42 -30.24
C LEU A 7 7.29 -35.06 -30.73
N ARG A 8 6.50 -35.06 -31.81
CA ARG A 8 5.85 -33.83 -32.32
C ARG A 8 4.84 -33.24 -31.35
N TRP A 9 4.05 -34.08 -30.64
CA TRP A 9 3.10 -33.62 -29.64
C TRP A 9 3.77 -33.10 -28.36
N ALA A 10 4.96 -33.61 -28.01
CA ALA A 10 5.75 -33.09 -26.91
C ALA A 10 6.48 -31.78 -27.28
N ALA A 11 6.82 -31.59 -28.56
CA ALA A 11 7.51 -30.38 -29.01
C ALA A 11 6.62 -29.11 -28.97
N ILE A 12 5.30 -29.24 -29.13
CA ILE A 12 4.37 -28.11 -29.11
C ILE A 12 4.35 -27.38 -27.72
N PRO A 13 4.12 -28.06 -26.58
CA PRO A 13 4.14 -27.40 -25.29
C PRO A 13 5.53 -26.84 -24.95
N VAL A 14 6.62 -27.49 -25.38
CA VAL A 14 7.97 -26.95 -25.20
C VAL A 14 8.17 -25.69 -26.03
N ALA A 15 7.72 -25.65 -27.28
CA ALA A 15 7.80 -24.47 -28.13
C ALA A 15 6.95 -23.32 -27.56
N VAL A 16 5.74 -23.61 -27.07
CA VAL A 16 4.88 -22.61 -26.41
C VAL A 16 5.53 -22.07 -25.14
N ALA A 17 6.12 -22.92 -24.32
CA ALA A 17 6.84 -22.51 -23.12
C ALA A 17 8.06 -21.65 -23.46
N LEU A 18 8.82 -22.01 -24.51
CA LEU A 18 9.96 -21.22 -25.01
C LEU A 18 9.52 -19.85 -25.54
N VAL A 19 8.42 -19.80 -26.31
CA VAL A 19 7.87 -18.53 -26.80
C VAL A 19 7.39 -17.66 -25.64
N ALA A 20 6.74 -18.24 -24.63
CA ALA A 20 6.30 -17.52 -23.43
C ALA A 20 7.49 -16.95 -22.60
N ILE A 21 8.59 -17.71 -22.50
CA ILE A 21 9.82 -17.27 -21.84
C ILE A 21 10.53 -16.16 -22.65
N LEU A 22 10.54 -16.28 -23.99
CA LEU A 22 11.18 -15.33 -24.89
C LEU A 22 10.36 -14.04 -25.09
N ALA A 23 9.04 -14.06 -24.82
CA ALA A 23 8.17 -12.89 -24.90
C ALA A 23 8.57 -11.80 -23.89
N GLY A 24 9.36 -12.15 -22.88
CA GLY A 24 9.77 -11.25 -21.82
C GLY A 24 8.60 -10.85 -20.90
N CYS A 25 8.94 -10.25 -19.76
CA CYS A 25 7.94 -9.69 -18.86
C CYS A 25 7.87 -8.18 -19.04
N THR A 26 6.66 -7.61 -18.99
CA THR A 26 6.50 -6.16 -18.92
C THR A 26 7.00 -5.61 -17.58
N PRO A 27 7.35 -4.32 -17.48
CA PRO A 27 7.71 -3.71 -16.19
C PRO A 27 6.66 -3.92 -15.10
N GLU A 28 5.38 -3.92 -15.45
CA GLU A 28 4.26 -4.18 -14.52
C GLU A 28 4.30 -5.62 -14.01
N GLN A 29 4.55 -6.59 -14.88
CA GLN A 29 4.68 -8.00 -14.50
C GLN A 29 5.89 -8.23 -13.60
N LEU A 30 7.03 -7.60 -13.91
CA LEU A 30 8.24 -7.70 -13.09
C LEU A 30 8.05 -7.13 -11.69
N ARG A 31 7.12 -6.18 -11.52
CA ARG A 31 6.74 -5.62 -10.23
C ARG A 31 5.58 -6.35 -9.56
N GLY A 32 5.12 -7.46 -10.14
CA GLY A 32 3.98 -8.23 -9.62
C GLY A 32 2.68 -7.42 -9.62
N TYR A 33 2.47 -6.59 -10.65
CA TYR A 33 1.29 -5.74 -10.85
C TYR A 33 1.03 -4.70 -9.74
N LEU A 34 2.03 -4.35 -8.96
CA LEU A 34 1.90 -3.24 -8.03
C LEU A 34 1.73 -1.90 -8.77
N PRO A 35 0.89 -0.98 -8.25
CA PRO A 35 0.69 0.33 -8.86
C PRO A 35 1.97 1.18 -8.89
N GLY A 36 1.95 2.23 -9.70
CA GLY A 36 3.04 3.17 -9.87
C GLY A 36 4.24 2.63 -10.66
N THR A 37 5.41 3.22 -10.47
CA THR A 37 6.70 2.85 -11.09
C THR A 37 7.76 2.68 -10.01
N GLN A 38 8.94 2.18 -10.38
CA GLN A 38 10.07 2.11 -9.44
C GLN A 38 10.53 3.50 -9.00
N GLY A 39 11.07 3.57 -7.78
CA GLY A 39 11.76 4.75 -7.29
C GLY A 39 10.87 5.98 -7.12
N ILE A 40 9.62 5.81 -6.69
CA ILE A 40 8.72 6.95 -6.39
C ILE A 40 9.03 7.53 -5.02
N THR A 41 9.33 6.68 -4.04
CA THR A 41 9.82 7.05 -2.72
C THR A 41 11.00 6.17 -2.33
N ASN A 42 11.70 6.55 -1.29
CA ASN A 42 12.78 5.75 -0.69
C ASN A 42 12.34 4.35 -0.19
N HIS A 43 11.03 4.08 -0.07
CA HIS A 43 10.50 2.79 0.41
C HIS A 43 9.94 1.89 -0.70
N THR A 44 9.53 2.46 -1.85
CA THR A 44 8.80 1.72 -2.89
C THR A 44 9.55 0.53 -3.45
N ASP A 45 10.88 0.61 -3.55
CA ASP A 45 11.69 -0.48 -4.10
C ASP A 45 11.82 -1.65 -3.11
N GLY A 46 11.96 -1.37 -1.81
CA GLY A 46 11.97 -2.39 -0.75
C GLY A 46 10.64 -3.14 -0.67
N ILE A 47 9.52 -2.39 -0.68
CA ILE A 47 8.16 -2.96 -0.67
C ILE A 47 7.93 -3.83 -1.91
N THR A 48 8.31 -3.35 -3.10
CA THR A 48 8.21 -4.10 -4.36
C THR A 48 9.07 -5.36 -4.31
N GLY A 49 10.29 -5.27 -3.79
CA GLY A 49 11.19 -6.41 -3.63
C GLY A 49 10.62 -7.49 -2.71
N LEU A 50 10.06 -7.11 -1.55
CA LEU A 50 9.39 -8.03 -0.64
C LEU A 50 8.19 -8.71 -1.32
N TRP A 51 7.35 -7.96 -2.02
CA TRP A 51 6.18 -8.45 -2.74
C TRP A 51 6.56 -9.49 -3.81
N VAL A 52 7.48 -9.13 -4.71
CA VAL A 52 7.90 -10.00 -5.82
C VAL A 52 8.58 -11.26 -5.29
N THR A 53 9.48 -11.13 -4.30
CA THR A 53 10.13 -12.28 -3.67
C THR A 53 9.12 -13.23 -3.04
N SER A 54 8.10 -12.67 -2.37
CA SER A 54 7.00 -13.46 -1.78
C SER A 54 6.25 -14.26 -2.85
N TRP A 55 5.92 -13.65 -3.98
CA TRP A 55 5.26 -14.33 -5.09
C TRP A 55 6.12 -15.45 -5.68
N ILE A 56 7.42 -15.21 -5.88
CA ILE A 56 8.34 -16.25 -6.41
C ILE A 56 8.36 -17.46 -5.49
N VAL A 57 8.53 -17.27 -4.18
CA VAL A 57 8.57 -18.39 -3.23
C VAL A 57 7.23 -19.11 -3.15
N LEU A 58 6.11 -18.36 -3.10
CA LEU A 58 4.76 -18.94 -3.08
C LEU A 58 4.47 -19.76 -4.34
N LEU A 59 4.90 -19.29 -5.52
CA LEU A 59 4.73 -20.01 -6.78
C LEU A 59 5.55 -21.29 -6.80
N ILE A 60 6.80 -21.28 -6.31
CA ILE A 60 7.64 -22.48 -6.21
C ILE A 60 6.97 -23.51 -5.30
N VAL A 61 6.55 -23.13 -4.10
CA VAL A 61 5.83 -24.00 -3.16
C VAL A 61 4.53 -24.50 -3.77
N GLY A 62 3.76 -23.62 -4.43
CA GLY A 62 2.53 -23.96 -5.12
C GLY A 62 2.73 -25.01 -6.23
N ILE A 63 3.73 -24.83 -7.08
CA ILE A 63 4.06 -25.78 -8.16
C ILE A 63 4.44 -27.15 -7.59
N ILE A 64 5.26 -27.19 -6.53
CA ILE A 64 5.62 -28.44 -5.85
C ILE A 64 4.36 -29.11 -5.28
N THR A 65 3.54 -28.37 -4.54
CA THR A 65 2.34 -28.91 -3.89
C THR A 65 1.33 -29.42 -4.91
N TRP A 66 0.99 -28.61 -5.92
CA TRP A 66 0.09 -29.03 -6.99
C TRP A 66 0.65 -30.19 -7.82
N GLY A 67 1.95 -30.18 -8.09
CA GLY A 67 2.63 -31.29 -8.75
C GLY A 67 2.48 -32.61 -7.98
N LEU A 68 2.68 -32.58 -6.66
CA LEU A 68 2.50 -33.76 -5.79
C LEU A 68 1.03 -34.22 -5.75
N ILE A 69 0.06 -33.29 -5.66
CA ILE A 69 -1.37 -33.62 -5.67
C ILE A 69 -1.76 -34.28 -6.99
N ILE A 70 -1.39 -33.70 -8.12
CA ILE A 70 -1.70 -34.23 -9.46
C ILE A 70 -1.00 -35.58 -9.65
N TRP A 71 0.26 -35.70 -9.27
CA TRP A 71 1.00 -36.96 -9.31
C TRP A 71 0.30 -38.04 -8.50
N ALA A 72 -0.09 -37.74 -7.26
CA ALA A 72 -0.81 -38.69 -6.40
C ALA A 72 -2.17 -39.11 -7.00
N ALA A 73 -2.93 -38.17 -7.55
CA ALA A 73 -4.24 -38.44 -8.18
C ALA A 73 -4.10 -39.33 -9.43
N VAL A 74 -3.01 -39.23 -10.18
CA VAL A 74 -2.78 -40.03 -11.38
C VAL A 74 -2.21 -41.40 -11.03
N VAL A 75 -1.19 -41.46 -10.15
CA VAL A 75 -0.43 -42.68 -9.86
C VAL A 75 -1.21 -43.61 -8.93
N TYR A 76 -1.83 -43.06 -7.87
CA TYR A 76 -2.55 -43.84 -6.88
C TYR A 76 -4.06 -43.98 -7.17
N ARG A 77 -4.49 -43.60 -8.38
CA ARG A 77 -5.89 -43.79 -8.81
C ARG A 77 -6.28 -45.26 -8.76
N ARG A 78 -7.40 -45.55 -8.10
CA ARG A 78 -7.97 -46.91 -8.09
C ARG A 78 -8.31 -47.39 -9.51
N ARG A 79 -7.74 -48.52 -9.90
CA ARG A 79 -7.96 -49.13 -11.25
C ARG A 79 -9.04 -50.20 -11.20
N LYS A 80 -9.68 -50.46 -12.36
CA LYS A 80 -10.71 -51.53 -12.50
C LYS A 80 -10.07 -52.88 -12.11
N GLY A 81 -10.72 -53.57 -11.17
CA GLY A 81 -10.24 -54.88 -10.68
C GLY A 81 -9.43 -54.80 -9.38
N GLN A 82 -9.07 -53.65 -8.88
CA GLN A 82 -8.42 -53.52 -7.58
C GLN A 82 -9.47 -53.67 -6.46
N THR A 83 -9.27 -54.62 -5.55
CA THR A 83 -10.08 -54.88 -4.38
C THR A 83 -9.31 -54.64 -3.09
N GLY A 84 -9.99 -54.34 -2.00
CA GLY A 84 -9.40 -54.08 -0.70
C GLY A 84 -8.92 -52.63 -0.49
N LEU A 85 -8.38 -52.36 0.69
CA LEU A 85 -7.79 -51.09 1.04
C LEU A 85 -6.32 -51.03 0.58
N PRO A 86 -5.83 -49.88 0.12
CA PRO A 86 -4.40 -49.69 -0.16
C PRO A 86 -3.59 -49.83 1.13
N VAL A 87 -2.28 -50.08 0.97
CA VAL A 87 -1.34 -50.16 2.10
C VAL A 87 -1.43 -48.86 2.91
N GLN A 88 -1.67 -49.00 4.21
CA GLN A 88 -1.78 -47.87 5.13
C GLN A 88 -0.47 -47.72 5.89
N LEU A 89 0.26 -46.64 5.63
CA LEU A 89 1.41 -46.23 6.43
C LEU A 89 0.91 -45.31 7.55
N ARG A 90 1.13 -45.70 8.80
CA ARG A 90 0.69 -44.88 9.95
C ARG A 90 1.51 -43.61 10.13
N TYR A 91 2.80 -43.71 9.91
CA TYR A 91 3.75 -42.57 10.01
C TYR A 91 5.02 -42.85 9.20
N ASN A 92 5.71 -41.76 8.83
CA ASN A 92 7.00 -41.80 8.17
C ASN A 92 7.85 -40.63 8.74
N LEU A 93 8.61 -40.94 9.79
CA LEU A 93 9.35 -39.93 10.55
C LEU A 93 10.21 -38.99 9.69
N PRO A 94 10.98 -39.45 8.67
CA PRO A 94 11.74 -38.53 7.82
C PRO A 94 10.88 -37.52 7.07
N ILE A 95 9.73 -37.95 6.54
CA ILE A 95 8.80 -37.05 5.82
C ILE A 95 8.13 -36.11 6.81
N GLU A 96 7.76 -36.58 8.00
CA GLU A 96 7.13 -35.77 9.04
C GLU A 96 8.06 -34.65 9.53
N ILE A 97 9.33 -34.96 9.77
CA ILE A 97 10.34 -33.97 10.11
C ILE A 97 10.51 -32.97 8.95
N PHE A 98 10.58 -33.45 7.72
CA PHE A 98 10.78 -32.60 6.55
C PHE A 98 9.63 -31.58 6.37
N TYR A 99 8.36 -32.06 6.36
CA TYR A 99 7.23 -31.14 6.15
C TYR A 99 6.93 -30.26 7.36
N THR A 100 7.50 -30.53 8.54
CA THR A 100 7.42 -29.66 9.72
C THR A 100 8.52 -28.59 9.69
N ILE A 101 9.77 -29.02 9.47
CA ILE A 101 10.93 -28.12 9.61
C ILE A 101 11.05 -27.16 8.40
N VAL A 102 10.82 -27.64 7.18
CA VAL A 102 10.99 -26.80 5.99
C VAL A 102 10.01 -25.61 5.97
N PRO A 103 8.68 -25.79 6.17
CA PRO A 103 7.78 -24.66 6.30
C PRO A 103 8.11 -23.73 7.45
N LEU A 104 8.56 -24.25 8.59
CA LEU A 104 8.96 -23.42 9.74
C LEU A 104 10.13 -22.50 9.36
N ILE A 105 11.15 -23.03 8.69
CA ILE A 105 12.29 -22.22 8.20
C ILE A 105 11.83 -21.15 7.21
N LEU A 106 10.92 -21.49 6.28
CA LEU A 106 10.36 -20.53 5.33
C LEU A 106 9.60 -19.40 6.04
N VAL A 107 8.72 -19.74 6.99
CA VAL A 107 7.94 -18.74 7.75
C VAL A 107 8.87 -17.82 8.56
N LEU A 108 9.86 -18.37 9.25
CA LEU A 108 10.82 -17.56 10.02
C LEU A 108 11.66 -16.66 9.10
N GLY A 109 12.05 -17.16 7.93
CA GLY A 109 12.75 -16.36 6.93
C GLY A 109 11.88 -15.19 6.43
N PHE A 110 10.63 -15.44 6.04
CA PHE A 110 9.70 -14.39 5.65
C PHE A 110 9.42 -13.38 6.75
N PHE A 111 9.26 -13.86 7.99
CA PHE A 111 9.09 -12.97 9.14
C PHE A 111 10.28 -12.01 9.29
N ALA A 112 11.51 -12.53 9.18
CA ALA A 112 12.71 -11.69 9.28
C ALA A 112 12.77 -10.63 8.16
N PHE A 113 12.44 -11.00 6.91
CA PHE A 113 12.37 -10.06 5.79
C PHE A 113 11.28 -8.99 6.00
N THR A 114 10.08 -9.42 6.37
CA THR A 114 8.95 -8.50 6.61
C THR A 114 9.25 -7.54 7.75
N ALA A 115 9.78 -8.05 8.87
CA ALA A 115 10.15 -7.22 10.02
C ALA A 115 11.23 -6.18 9.66
N LYS A 116 12.20 -6.56 8.81
CA LYS A 116 13.23 -5.63 8.33
C LYS A 116 12.63 -4.49 7.51
N GLU A 117 11.77 -4.81 6.52
CA GLU A 117 11.13 -3.80 5.68
C GLU A 117 10.17 -2.92 6.50
N GLN A 118 9.37 -3.51 7.39
CA GLN A 118 8.49 -2.75 8.27
C GLN A 118 9.28 -1.78 9.15
N ASN A 119 10.39 -2.22 9.75
CA ASN A 119 11.22 -1.35 10.56
C ASN A 119 11.84 -0.19 9.75
N SER A 120 12.16 -0.42 8.48
CA SER A 120 12.65 0.61 7.56
C SER A 120 11.58 1.67 7.27
N ILE A 121 10.33 1.23 7.03
CA ILE A 121 9.19 2.12 6.70
C ILE A 121 8.73 2.92 7.92
N GLU A 122 8.69 2.28 9.09
CA GLU A 122 8.24 2.89 10.36
C GLU A 122 9.34 3.67 11.08
N HIS A 123 10.55 3.73 10.49
CA HIS A 123 11.66 4.43 11.11
C HIS A 123 11.39 5.93 11.20
N VAL A 124 11.42 6.46 12.42
CA VAL A 124 11.17 7.88 12.69
C VAL A 124 12.30 8.73 12.11
N THR A 125 11.98 9.58 11.16
CA THR A 125 12.93 10.57 10.62
C THR A 125 13.10 11.71 11.62
N LYS A 126 14.29 11.85 12.18
CA LYS A 126 14.61 12.97 13.07
C LYS A 126 14.74 14.25 12.25
N ASN A 127 14.04 15.31 12.65
CA ASN A 127 14.08 16.62 12.00
C ASN A 127 13.76 16.55 10.49
N PRO A 128 12.56 16.10 10.10
CA PRO A 128 12.17 16.06 8.71
C PRO A 128 12.14 17.47 8.10
N ASP A 129 12.47 17.57 6.81
CA ASP A 129 12.45 18.85 6.07
C ASP A 129 11.04 19.44 5.99
N VAL A 130 10.03 18.58 5.87
CA VAL A 130 8.63 18.96 5.71
C VAL A 130 7.78 18.22 6.73
N LYS A 131 6.91 18.95 7.42
CA LYS A 131 5.93 18.42 8.37
C LYS A 131 4.53 18.78 7.92
N ILE A 132 3.68 17.78 7.79
CA ILE A 132 2.29 17.94 7.36
C ILE A 132 1.39 17.21 8.34
N GLN A 133 0.28 17.83 8.71
CA GLN A 133 -0.79 17.18 9.44
C GLN A 133 -1.98 16.98 8.51
N VAL A 134 -2.45 15.74 8.42
CA VAL A 134 -3.56 15.34 7.56
C VAL A 134 -4.74 14.92 8.41
N TYR A 135 -5.88 15.55 8.18
CA TYR A 135 -7.15 15.14 8.78
C TYR A 135 -8.06 14.49 7.73
N GLY A 136 -8.46 13.24 8.00
CA GLY A 136 -9.60 12.63 7.32
C GLY A 136 -10.90 13.12 7.93
N LYS A 137 -11.87 13.47 7.09
CA LYS A 137 -13.24 13.79 7.46
C LYS A 137 -14.21 13.26 6.41
N ARG A 138 -15.48 13.09 6.72
CA ARG A 138 -16.49 12.63 5.75
C ARG A 138 -16.89 13.77 4.81
N TRP A 139 -16.56 13.75 3.52
CA TRP A 139 -15.70 12.80 2.80
C TRP A 139 -14.67 13.60 2.03
N ALA A 140 -13.67 14.11 2.74
CA ALA A 140 -12.60 14.96 2.21
C ALA A 140 -11.35 14.90 3.11
N TRP A 141 -10.27 15.54 2.65
CA TRP A 141 -8.99 15.58 3.32
C TRP A 141 -8.55 17.04 3.56
N ASP A 142 -8.26 17.40 4.81
CA ASP A 142 -7.61 18.68 5.14
C ASP A 142 -6.09 18.45 5.26
N PHE A 143 -5.32 19.38 4.73
CA PHE A 143 -3.87 19.37 4.82
C PHE A 143 -3.38 20.61 5.54
N ASN A 144 -2.63 20.45 6.63
CA ASN A 144 -1.93 21.51 7.35
C ASN A 144 -0.43 21.36 7.09
N TYR A 145 0.18 22.32 6.45
CA TYR A 145 1.64 22.42 6.29
C TYR A 145 2.20 23.16 7.50
N LEU A 146 2.99 22.47 8.31
CA LEU A 146 3.48 22.99 9.59
C LEU A 146 4.80 23.73 9.40
N ASN A 147 5.07 24.73 10.23
CA ASN A 147 6.33 25.49 10.24
C ASN A 147 6.66 26.15 8.89
N VAL A 148 5.64 26.59 8.16
CA VAL A 148 5.75 27.34 6.90
C VAL A 148 4.80 28.54 6.91
N GLY A 149 4.98 29.43 5.94
CA GLY A 149 4.14 30.61 5.82
C GLY A 149 4.55 31.75 6.79
N PRO A 150 3.74 32.81 6.90
CA PRO A 150 4.06 34.00 7.70
C PRO A 150 4.25 33.68 9.18
N GLY A 151 5.48 33.90 9.69
CA GLY A 151 5.82 33.67 11.09
C GLY A 151 5.77 32.23 11.53
N ASP A 152 5.98 31.27 10.61
CA ASP A 152 5.98 29.82 10.84
C ASP A 152 4.70 29.28 11.50
N LYS A 153 3.57 29.99 11.33
CA LYS A 153 2.28 29.62 11.93
C LYS A 153 1.58 28.48 11.23
N GLY A 154 2.11 28.04 10.08
CA GLY A 154 1.52 27.03 9.22
C GLY A 154 0.62 27.63 8.14
N VAL A 155 0.30 26.78 7.18
CA VAL A 155 -0.60 27.07 6.05
C VAL A 155 -1.49 25.86 5.85
N TYR A 156 -2.77 26.07 5.59
CA TYR A 156 -3.70 24.97 5.41
C TYR A 156 -4.36 24.93 4.04
N SER A 157 -4.73 23.73 3.60
CA SER A 157 -5.58 23.49 2.45
C SER A 157 -6.82 22.71 2.90
N PRO A 158 -8.00 23.35 2.96
CA PRO A 158 -9.22 22.69 3.40
C PRO A 158 -9.77 21.81 2.28
N GLY A 159 -10.07 20.55 2.60
CA GLY A 159 -10.76 19.66 1.69
C GLY A 159 -12.25 19.94 1.65
N ILE A 160 -12.82 19.83 0.47
CA ILE A 160 -14.27 19.83 0.25
C ILE A 160 -14.67 18.50 -0.38
N GLN A 161 -15.91 18.08 -0.15
CA GLN A 161 -16.44 16.90 -0.79
C GLN A 161 -16.48 17.12 -2.31
N ALA A 162 -15.78 16.25 -3.04
CA ALA A 162 -15.62 16.38 -4.49
C ALA A 162 -16.82 15.83 -5.27
N GLN A 163 -17.65 15.01 -4.64
CA GLN A 163 -18.81 14.44 -5.28
C GLN A 163 -19.82 15.51 -5.66
N ARG A 164 -20.35 15.41 -6.87
CA ARG A 164 -21.50 16.20 -7.28
C ARG A 164 -22.77 15.68 -6.63
N LEU A 165 -23.58 16.58 -6.12
CA LEU A 165 -24.89 16.29 -5.55
C LEU A 165 -26.02 16.34 -6.59
N ASP A 166 -25.68 16.54 -7.87
CA ASP A 166 -26.58 16.52 -9.00
C ASP A 166 -26.99 15.09 -9.43
N GLU A 167 -27.84 14.97 -10.44
CA GLU A 167 -28.47 13.70 -10.84
C GLU A 167 -27.47 12.60 -11.19
N ASP A 168 -26.32 12.94 -11.76
CA ASP A 168 -25.31 11.97 -12.17
C ASP A 168 -24.33 11.55 -11.06
N LYS A 169 -24.34 12.24 -9.90
CA LYS A 169 -23.50 11.94 -8.71
C LYS A 169 -22.05 11.63 -9.01
N THR A 170 -21.50 12.20 -10.08
CA THR A 170 -20.12 11.98 -10.50
C THR A 170 -19.15 12.78 -9.66
N ILE A 171 -17.88 12.38 -9.65
CA ILE A 171 -16.82 13.12 -8.97
C ILE A 171 -16.40 14.30 -9.82
N ASP A 172 -16.35 15.48 -9.20
CA ASP A 172 -15.74 16.65 -9.77
C ASP A 172 -14.24 16.69 -9.40
N TYR A 173 -13.42 16.16 -10.26
CA TYR A 173 -11.97 16.07 -10.04
C TYR A 173 -11.30 17.44 -9.83
N SER A 174 -11.92 18.54 -10.27
CA SER A 174 -11.40 19.89 -10.04
C SER A 174 -11.49 20.34 -8.57
N LYS A 175 -12.31 19.66 -7.78
CA LYS A 175 -12.49 19.92 -6.35
C LYS A 175 -11.59 19.05 -5.45
N LEU A 176 -10.86 18.12 -6.02
CA LEU A 176 -9.93 17.30 -5.23
C LEU A 176 -8.88 18.20 -4.57
N ASN A 177 -8.71 18.01 -3.27
CA ASN A 177 -7.63 18.71 -2.57
C ASN A 177 -6.27 18.15 -3.00
N VAL A 178 -5.30 19.03 -3.18
CA VAL A 178 -3.96 18.69 -3.64
C VAL A 178 -2.96 18.81 -2.50
N LEU A 179 -2.26 17.72 -2.24
CA LEU A 179 -1.11 17.68 -1.34
C LEU A 179 0.18 17.92 -2.14
N TYR A 180 0.86 19.03 -1.90
CA TYR A 180 2.15 19.33 -2.53
C TYR A 180 3.30 18.80 -1.68
N LEU A 181 4.27 18.15 -2.31
CA LEU A 181 5.46 17.60 -1.68
C LEU A 181 6.70 17.98 -2.49
N PRO A 182 7.75 18.55 -1.88
CA PRO A 182 8.98 18.83 -2.58
C PRO A 182 9.79 17.53 -2.80
N ILE A 183 10.36 17.38 -4.00
CA ILE A 183 11.19 16.21 -4.35
C ILE A 183 12.47 16.16 -3.50
N ASN A 184 12.91 14.96 -3.14
CA ASN A 184 14.15 14.68 -2.38
C ASN A 184 14.21 15.36 -0.99
N LYS A 185 13.07 15.69 -0.43
CA LYS A 185 12.94 16.17 0.94
C LYS A 185 12.31 15.13 1.83
N SER A 186 12.82 14.99 3.04
CA SER A 186 12.24 14.11 4.04
C SER A 186 10.92 14.68 4.54
N VAL A 187 9.88 13.84 4.54
CA VAL A 187 8.50 14.21 4.89
C VAL A 187 8.04 13.42 6.09
N GLU A 188 7.47 14.10 7.08
CA GLU A 188 6.64 13.53 8.13
C GLU A 188 5.20 13.92 7.88
N ILE A 189 4.31 12.94 7.81
CA ILE A 189 2.86 13.17 7.81
C ILE A 189 2.28 12.66 9.12
N GLN A 190 1.74 13.57 9.94
CA GLN A 190 0.90 13.23 11.07
C GLN A 190 -0.52 13.00 10.58
N ILE A 191 -1.11 11.87 10.91
CA ILE A 191 -2.40 11.41 10.38
C ILE A 191 -3.40 11.34 11.50
N GLU A 192 -4.52 12.05 11.33
CA GLU A 192 -5.60 12.16 12.29
C GLU A 192 -6.98 12.09 11.64
N SER A 193 -8.01 11.88 12.43
CA SER A 193 -9.41 11.90 11.97
C SER A 193 -10.21 12.95 12.71
N ARG A 194 -11.15 13.61 11.99
CA ARG A 194 -12.11 14.52 12.57
C ARG A 194 -13.37 13.84 13.07
N ASP A 195 -13.68 12.65 12.60
CA ASP A 195 -14.98 12.01 12.85
C ASP A 195 -14.88 10.48 13.04
N VAL A 196 -14.79 9.71 11.97
CA VAL A 196 -14.72 8.23 11.99
C VAL A 196 -13.34 7.74 11.55
N ALA A 197 -13.13 6.44 11.56
CA ALA A 197 -11.90 5.88 11.02
C ALA A 197 -11.85 6.09 9.49
N HIS A 198 -10.67 6.48 9.01
CA HIS A 198 -10.28 6.58 7.61
C HIS A 198 -8.94 5.90 7.43
N SER A 199 -8.45 5.76 6.20
CA SER A 199 -7.06 5.35 5.95
C SER A 199 -6.48 6.21 4.83
N PHE A 200 -5.43 6.93 5.14
CA PHE A 200 -4.71 7.79 4.20
C PHE A 200 -3.81 6.94 3.31
N TRP A 201 -4.12 6.88 2.04
CA TRP A 201 -3.40 6.05 1.09
C TRP A 201 -2.98 6.84 -0.15
N ILE A 202 -1.67 6.98 -0.35
CA ILE A 202 -1.08 7.43 -1.61
C ILE A 202 -0.74 6.17 -2.40
N VAL A 203 -1.54 5.87 -3.44
CA VAL A 203 -1.58 4.57 -4.10
C VAL A 203 -0.22 4.14 -4.63
N ASP A 204 0.42 5.01 -5.39
CA ASP A 204 1.70 4.73 -6.04
C ASP A 204 2.91 4.72 -5.07
N PHE A 205 2.75 5.27 -3.86
CA PHE A 205 3.78 5.20 -2.81
C PHE A 205 3.80 3.84 -2.11
N LEU A 206 2.81 2.99 -2.38
CA LEU A 206 2.61 1.67 -1.76
C LEU A 206 2.50 1.73 -0.24
N TYR A 207 2.08 2.89 0.30
CA TYR A 207 2.05 3.15 1.72
C TYR A 207 0.69 3.74 2.13
N LYS A 208 0.04 3.11 3.08
CA LYS A 208 -1.19 3.60 3.71
C LYS A 208 -1.10 3.50 5.22
N LYS A 209 -1.83 4.37 5.90
CA LYS A 209 -1.93 4.36 7.36
C LYS A 209 -3.27 4.89 7.82
N ASP A 210 -3.81 4.28 8.88
CA ASP A 210 -5.15 4.57 9.35
C ASP A 210 -5.21 5.88 10.15
N ASN A 211 -6.24 6.67 9.87
CA ASN A 211 -6.67 7.82 10.63
C ASN A 211 -7.65 7.34 11.70
N ILE A 212 -7.16 7.12 12.91
CA ILE A 212 -7.98 6.63 14.04
C ILE A 212 -8.43 7.81 14.87
N PRO A 213 -9.76 7.99 15.13
CA PRO A 213 -10.24 9.07 15.97
C PRO A 213 -9.56 9.09 17.33
N GLY A 214 -9.00 10.24 17.71
CA GLY A 214 -8.35 10.46 18.99
C GLY A 214 -6.95 9.86 19.12
N LYS A 215 -6.37 9.35 18.01
CA LYS A 215 -5.01 8.83 17.97
C LYS A 215 -4.24 9.40 16.78
N SER A 216 -3.06 9.96 17.03
CA SER A 216 -2.14 10.36 15.97
C SER A 216 -1.33 9.17 15.47
N ASN A 217 -1.32 8.95 14.18
CA ASN A 217 -0.39 8.07 13.47
C ASN A 217 0.60 8.90 12.65
N TYR A 218 1.71 8.30 12.23
CA TYR A 218 2.75 9.00 11.48
C TYR A 218 3.21 8.18 10.28
N MET A 219 3.51 8.85 9.18
CA MET A 219 4.19 8.30 8.00
C MET A 219 5.46 9.08 7.75
N TYR A 220 6.54 8.37 7.40
CA TYR A 220 7.84 8.94 7.09
C TYR A 220 8.31 8.44 5.74
N PHE A 221 8.65 9.33 4.82
CA PHE A 221 9.18 8.97 3.51
C PHE A 221 9.90 10.16 2.86
N THR A 222 10.62 9.87 1.78
CA THR A 222 11.22 10.88 0.90
C THR A 222 10.72 10.63 -0.51
N PRO A 223 9.94 11.55 -1.13
CA PRO A 223 9.56 11.44 -2.54
C PRO A 223 10.80 11.62 -3.42
N THR A 224 11.00 10.73 -4.39
CA THR A 224 12.19 10.70 -5.24
C THR A 224 11.89 10.91 -6.72
N LYS A 225 10.59 11.02 -7.08
CA LYS A 225 10.18 11.17 -8.48
C LYS A 225 9.08 12.21 -8.63
N LEU A 226 9.31 13.18 -9.51
CA LEU A 226 8.31 14.19 -9.87
C LEU A 226 7.07 13.54 -10.49
N GLY A 227 5.90 14.07 -10.22
CA GLY A 227 4.65 13.57 -10.81
C GLY A 227 3.40 13.92 -10.01
N THR A 228 2.27 13.54 -10.56
CA THR A 228 0.96 13.59 -9.89
C THR A 228 0.52 12.17 -9.57
N TYR A 229 0.15 11.93 -8.35
CA TYR A 229 -0.18 10.61 -7.81
C TYR A 229 -1.58 10.63 -7.19
N ALA A 230 -2.31 9.53 -7.35
CA ALA A 230 -3.64 9.39 -6.78
C ALA A 230 -3.60 9.09 -5.29
N GLY A 231 -4.45 9.77 -4.54
CA GLY A 231 -4.71 9.51 -3.15
C GLY A 231 -6.18 9.16 -2.90
N LYS A 232 -6.43 8.28 -1.94
CA LYS A 232 -7.80 7.87 -1.59
C LYS A 232 -7.91 7.37 -0.15
N CYS A 233 -9.15 7.26 0.31
CA CYS A 233 -9.47 6.58 1.56
C CYS A 233 -9.43 5.06 1.36
N ALA A 234 -8.84 4.34 2.30
CA ALA A 234 -8.72 2.88 2.28
C ALA A 234 -9.34 2.20 3.53
N GLU A 235 -10.17 2.94 4.29
CA GLU A 235 -10.97 2.41 5.42
C GLU A 235 -12.42 2.86 5.27
N MET A 236 -13.38 1.93 5.38
CA MET A 236 -14.79 2.21 5.17
C MET A 236 -15.30 3.30 6.13
N CYS A 237 -15.63 4.46 5.58
CA CYS A 237 -16.01 5.64 6.36
C CYS A 237 -17.43 6.16 6.07
N GLY A 238 -18.24 5.43 5.31
CA GLY A 238 -19.65 5.77 5.04
C GLY A 238 -19.99 5.84 3.55
N GLU A 239 -21.05 6.57 3.22
CA GLU A 239 -21.73 6.55 1.92
C GLU A 239 -20.81 6.90 0.74
N TYR A 240 -19.97 7.93 0.90
CA TYR A 240 -19.07 8.41 -0.17
C TYR A 240 -17.61 8.02 0.06
N HIS A 241 -17.40 6.88 0.70
CA HIS A 241 -16.07 6.34 0.96
C HIS A 241 -15.22 6.21 -0.32
N SER A 242 -15.80 5.70 -1.41
CA SER A 242 -15.11 5.52 -2.69
C SER A 242 -14.72 6.85 -3.36
N ASP A 243 -15.43 7.93 -3.03
CA ASP A 243 -15.28 9.24 -3.63
C ASP A 243 -14.42 10.19 -2.79
N MET A 244 -13.94 9.71 -1.64
CA MET A 244 -13.04 10.44 -0.76
C MET A 244 -11.60 10.39 -1.29
N LEU A 245 -11.39 11.11 -2.39
CA LEU A 245 -10.14 11.15 -3.16
C LEU A 245 -9.36 12.43 -2.87
N PHE A 246 -8.08 12.41 -3.22
CA PHE A 246 -7.18 13.57 -3.26
C PHE A 246 -6.08 13.34 -4.30
N GLU A 247 -5.32 14.39 -4.60
CA GLU A 247 -4.11 14.30 -5.43
C GLU A 247 -2.87 14.59 -4.61
N VAL A 248 -1.75 13.98 -4.98
CA VAL A 248 -0.42 14.31 -4.47
C VAL A 248 0.44 14.79 -5.62
N LYS A 249 1.00 15.98 -5.51
CA LYS A 249 1.94 16.52 -6.50
C LYS A 249 3.33 16.57 -5.90
N VAL A 250 4.21 15.72 -6.39
CA VAL A 250 5.65 15.82 -6.09
C VAL A 250 6.25 16.78 -7.10
N VAL A 251 6.78 17.89 -6.61
CA VAL A 251 7.20 19.03 -7.41
C VAL A 251 8.61 19.50 -7.04
N SER A 252 9.17 20.44 -7.80
CA SER A 252 10.41 21.11 -7.42
C SER A 252 10.23 21.93 -6.14
N GLN A 253 11.32 22.28 -5.45
CA GLN A 253 11.24 23.16 -4.28
C GLN A 253 10.57 24.50 -4.63
N ALA A 254 10.91 25.09 -5.78
CA ALA A 254 10.34 26.36 -6.22
C ALA A 254 8.82 26.27 -6.45
N ASP A 255 8.34 25.18 -7.05
CA ASP A 255 6.91 24.97 -7.26
C ASP A 255 6.18 24.68 -5.95
N TYR A 256 6.84 23.98 -5.01
CA TYR A 256 6.31 23.79 -3.66
C TYR A 256 6.16 25.13 -2.93
N ASP A 257 7.18 25.99 -2.94
CA ASP A 257 7.14 27.29 -2.31
C ASP A 257 6.05 28.18 -2.94
N ALA A 258 5.90 28.14 -4.26
CA ALA A 258 4.84 28.84 -4.98
C ALA A 258 3.43 28.32 -4.60
N ALA A 259 3.28 27.00 -4.39
CA ALA A 259 2.01 26.44 -3.96
C ALA A 259 1.65 26.88 -2.52
N ILE A 260 2.63 26.91 -1.61
CA ILE A 260 2.42 27.41 -0.24
C ILE A 260 2.05 28.91 -0.27
N GLU A 261 2.75 29.72 -1.06
CA GLU A 261 2.45 31.15 -1.21
C GLU A 261 1.04 31.37 -1.78
N ALA A 262 0.61 30.56 -2.75
CA ALA A 262 -0.74 30.63 -3.30
C ALA A 262 -1.84 30.35 -2.25
N LEU A 263 -1.58 29.48 -1.26
CA LEU A 263 -2.47 29.26 -0.12
C LEU A 263 -2.49 30.48 0.82
N VAL A 264 -1.34 31.07 1.07
CA VAL A 264 -1.22 32.32 1.88
C VAL A 264 -2.03 33.44 1.24
N GLN A 265 -1.93 33.63 -0.08
CA GLN A 265 -2.69 34.65 -0.82
C GLN A 265 -4.19 34.42 -0.78
N LYS A 266 -4.65 33.17 -0.59
CA LYS A 266 -6.06 32.84 -0.34
C LYS A 266 -6.50 33.09 1.11
N GLY A 267 -5.61 33.58 1.98
CA GLY A 267 -5.88 33.78 3.40
C GLY A 267 -5.85 32.48 4.23
N GLN A 268 -5.31 31.37 3.68
CA GLN A 268 -5.27 30.07 4.33
C GLN A 268 -4.02 29.96 5.23
N THR A 269 -3.85 30.87 6.16
CA THR A 269 -2.73 30.93 7.11
C THR A 269 -3.16 30.39 8.48
N GLY A 270 -2.25 29.70 9.17
CA GLY A 270 -2.51 28.98 10.40
C GLY A 270 -2.73 27.49 10.14
N ILE A 271 -3.40 26.81 11.04
CA ILE A 271 -3.75 25.39 10.95
C ILE A 271 -5.24 25.18 11.25
N LEU A 272 -5.83 24.19 10.62
CA LEU A 272 -7.15 23.67 10.99
C LEU A 272 -6.94 22.62 12.09
N GLY A 273 -7.07 23.02 13.33
CA GLY A 273 -6.78 22.20 14.49
C GLY A 273 -7.93 21.28 14.93
N PRO A 274 -7.84 20.74 16.17
CA PRO A 274 -8.85 19.85 16.73
C PRO A 274 -10.23 20.47 16.93
N GLU A 275 -10.33 21.81 16.97
CA GLU A 275 -11.59 22.56 17.10
C GLU A 275 -12.57 22.29 15.95
N TYR A 276 -12.07 21.80 14.82
CA TYR A 276 -12.88 21.38 13.67
C TYR A 276 -13.33 19.92 13.74
N ASN A 277 -12.96 19.17 14.80
CA ASN A 277 -13.37 17.79 14.95
C ASN A 277 -14.87 17.71 15.27
N THR A 278 -15.58 16.82 14.59
CA THR A 278 -17.03 16.64 14.76
C THR A 278 -17.38 15.49 15.70
N ASN A 279 -16.44 14.63 16.04
CA ASN A 279 -16.64 13.58 17.03
C ASN A 279 -16.33 14.10 18.45
N THR A 280 -17.39 14.43 19.19
CA THR A 280 -17.30 14.98 20.55
C THR A 280 -16.69 14.02 21.58
N ASN A 281 -16.59 12.73 21.27
CA ASN A 281 -16.01 11.72 22.15
C ASN A 281 -14.48 11.58 22.00
N GLN A 282 -13.86 12.31 21.06
CA GLN A 282 -12.42 12.28 20.91
C GLN A 282 -11.73 13.00 22.09
N PRO A 283 -10.62 12.45 22.62
CA PRO A 283 -9.86 13.10 23.68
C PRO A 283 -9.39 14.51 23.32
N SER A 284 -9.06 14.76 22.04
CA SER A 284 -8.63 16.06 21.52
C SER A 284 -9.72 17.14 21.52
N ASN A 285 -11.00 16.75 21.64
CA ASN A 285 -12.12 17.68 21.75
C ASN A 285 -12.48 18.03 23.22
N LYS A 286 -11.83 17.39 24.17
CA LYS A 286 -11.91 17.86 25.55
C LYS A 286 -11.11 19.15 25.65
N ALA A 287 -11.71 20.17 26.30
CA ALA A 287 -11.05 21.43 26.55
C ALA A 287 -9.60 21.22 27.02
N PRO A 288 -8.65 22.10 26.65
CA PRO A 288 -7.27 21.97 27.10
C PRO A 288 -7.28 21.70 28.59
N ILE A 289 -6.61 20.65 29.03
CA ILE A 289 -6.34 20.47 30.45
C ILE A 289 -5.50 21.68 30.82
N THR A 290 -6.16 22.70 31.39
CA THR A 290 -5.44 23.80 32.00
C THR A 290 -4.56 23.16 33.05
N SER A 291 -3.25 23.18 32.81
CA SER A 291 -2.23 22.76 33.78
C SER A 291 -2.26 23.74 34.94
N ASN A 292 -3.23 23.53 35.83
CA ASN A 292 -3.25 24.06 37.17
C ASN A 292 -3.51 22.86 38.09
N GLU A 293 -2.43 22.12 38.33
CA GLU A 293 -2.15 21.49 39.64
C GLU A 293 -0.69 20.97 39.58
#